data_a8f7a0d16f660308017cdc57e5eb0f3f
#
_entry.id   a8f7a0d16f660308017cdc57e5eb0f3f
#
_cell.length_a   1.000
_cell.length_b   1.000
_cell.length_c   1.000
_cell.angle_alpha   90.00
_cell.angle_beta   90.00
_cell.angle_gamma   90.00
#
_symmetry.space_group_name_H-M   'P 1'
#
loop_
_entity.id
_entity.type
_entity.pdbx_description
1 polymer ?
#
loop_
_entity_poly.entity_id
_entity_poly.type
_entity_poly.pdbx_seq_one_letter_code
_entity_poly.pdbx_strand_id
1 'polypeptide(L)'
;MVLKYKVTCKMNLYHKDTLEKLTIDRVVHGEYNEESEEYKLICSEYETKFGFMRDEDKASFDEMLLTEIVKQAKRTMKDSVNRIVQVIKQCYLEDANTVIEFGGYIINPKQFCAVEIGEYKTNISKE
;
A
#
# COMPACT_ATOMS: atom_id res chain seq x y z
N MET A 1 4.33 -19.64 12.05
CA MET A 1 3.50 -19.19 10.89
C MET A 1 4.13 -17.96 10.29
N VAL A 2 4.29 -17.94 8.99
CA VAL A 2 4.77 -16.77 8.26
C VAL A 2 3.63 -16.26 7.36
N LEU A 3 3.30 -14.99 7.52
CA LEU A 3 2.31 -14.31 6.68
C LEU A 3 3.03 -13.38 5.73
N LYS A 4 2.85 -13.59 4.45
CA LYS A 4 3.34 -12.68 3.41
C LYS A 4 2.16 -11.99 2.76
N TYR A 5 2.24 -10.69 2.61
CA TYR A 5 1.19 -9.92 1.98
C TYR A 5 1.75 -9.00 0.91
N LYS A 6 0.92 -8.75 -0.08
CA LYS A 6 1.23 -7.87 -1.19
C LYS A 6 -0.03 -7.12 -1.58
N VAL A 7 0.04 -5.80 -1.57
CA VAL A 7 -1.03 -4.93 -2.06
C VAL A 7 -0.52 -4.20 -3.29
N THR A 8 -1.25 -4.27 -4.38
CA THR A 8 -0.90 -3.60 -5.62
C THR A 8 -1.99 -2.65 -6.05
N CYS A 9 -1.58 -1.54 -6.66
CA CYS A 9 -2.48 -0.58 -7.28
C CYS A 9 -1.87 -0.12 -8.61
N LYS A 10 -2.65 -0.17 -9.67
CA LYS A 10 -2.23 0.36 -10.97
C LYS A 10 -2.66 1.81 -11.10
N MET A 11 -1.74 2.65 -11.52
CA MET A 11 -2.02 4.04 -11.85
C MET A 11 -1.81 4.22 -13.34
N ASN A 12 -2.78 4.81 -14.01
CA ASN A 12 -2.70 5.13 -15.43
C ASN A 12 -2.58 6.63 -15.61
N LEU A 13 -1.52 7.05 -16.29
CA LEU A 13 -1.31 8.45 -16.65
C LEU A 13 -1.55 8.59 -18.16
N TYR A 14 -2.42 9.51 -18.55
CA TYR A 14 -2.79 9.73 -19.95
C TYR A 14 -2.07 10.94 -20.51
N HIS A 15 -1.32 10.75 -21.58
CA HIS A 15 -0.58 11.83 -22.23
C HIS A 15 -1.54 12.85 -22.86
N LYS A 16 -1.28 14.12 -22.64
CA LYS A 16 -2.21 15.21 -23.04
C LYS A 16 -2.41 15.34 -24.56
N ASP A 17 -1.42 15.00 -25.35
CA ASP A 17 -1.46 15.19 -26.80
C ASP A 17 -1.93 13.95 -27.55
N THR A 18 -1.50 12.77 -27.11
CA THR A 18 -1.76 11.50 -27.81
C THR A 18 -2.82 10.64 -27.12
N LEU A 19 -3.14 10.93 -25.86
CA LEU A 19 -3.97 10.12 -24.96
C LEU A 19 -3.41 8.71 -24.76
N GLU A 20 -2.16 8.49 -25.05
CA GLU A 20 -1.46 7.24 -24.74
C GLU A 20 -1.36 7.06 -23.24
N LYS A 21 -1.49 5.82 -22.80
CA LYS A 21 -1.52 5.46 -21.40
C LYS A 21 -0.16 4.96 -20.93
N LEU A 22 0.37 5.59 -19.89
CA LEU A 22 1.50 5.07 -19.12
C LEU A 22 0.94 4.40 -17.87
N THR A 23 1.15 3.10 -17.74
CA THR A 23 0.71 2.33 -16.57
C THR A 23 1.86 2.13 -15.60
N ILE A 24 1.65 2.51 -14.36
CA ILE A 24 2.63 2.37 -13.29
C ILE A 24 2.00 1.54 -12.18
N ASP A 25 2.70 0.47 -11.79
CA ASP A 25 2.28 -0.39 -10.68
C ASP A 25 2.93 0.09 -9.38
N ARG A 26 2.09 0.33 -8.39
CA ARG A 26 2.55 0.58 -7.01
C ARG A 26 2.36 -0.69 -6.20
N VAL A 27 3.39 -1.07 -5.46
CA VAL A 27 3.38 -2.31 -4.70
C VAL A 27 3.82 -2.01 -3.27
N VAL A 28 3.04 -2.50 -2.31
CA VAL A 28 3.42 -2.56 -0.90
C VAL A 28 3.40 -4.02 -0.50
N HIS A 29 4.51 -4.51 0.03
CA HIS A 29 4.60 -5.89 0.47
C HIS A 29 5.30 -5.95 1.82
N GLY A 30 5.05 -7.02 2.54
CA GLY A 30 5.69 -7.27 3.81
C GLY A 30 5.51 -8.71 4.27
N GLU A 31 6.14 -8.99 5.38
CA GLU A 31 6.14 -10.32 5.99
C GLU A 31 5.95 -10.18 7.50
N TYR A 32 5.07 -11.00 8.04
CA TYR A 32 4.88 -11.13 9.49
C TYR A 32 5.17 -12.55 9.90
N ASN A 33 6.01 -12.72 10.89
CA ASN A 33 6.27 -14.02 11.50
C ASN A 33 6.24 -13.88 13.03
N GLU A 34 6.21 -15.01 13.73
CA GLU A 34 6.13 -15.06 15.18
C GLU A 34 7.37 -14.46 15.89
N GLU A 35 8.47 -14.31 15.18
CA GLU A 35 9.70 -13.74 15.71
C GLU A 35 9.83 -12.23 15.46
N SER A 36 8.94 -11.65 14.64
CA SER A 36 8.98 -10.22 14.35
C SER A 36 8.58 -9.40 15.58
N GLU A 37 9.22 -8.23 15.73
CA GLU A 37 8.91 -7.31 16.83
C GLU A 37 7.45 -6.83 16.78
N GLU A 38 6.92 -6.58 15.57
CA GLU A 38 5.54 -6.17 15.36
C GLU A 38 4.56 -7.23 15.83
N TYR A 39 4.82 -8.49 15.52
CA TYR A 39 3.99 -9.61 15.97
C TYR A 39 3.98 -9.72 17.50
N LYS A 40 5.16 -9.66 18.11
CA LYS A 40 5.31 -9.71 19.57
C LYS A 40 4.59 -8.56 20.26
N LEU A 41 4.68 -7.37 19.69
CA LEU A 41 4.01 -6.18 20.23
C LEU A 41 2.48 -6.35 20.19
N ILE A 42 1.94 -6.83 19.08
CA ILE A 42 0.51 -7.07 18.92
C ILE A 42 0.03 -8.13 19.90
N CYS A 43 0.79 -9.22 20.08
CA CYS A 43 0.47 -10.24 21.07
C CYS A 43 0.47 -9.68 22.50
N SER A 44 1.45 -8.85 22.83
CA SER A 44 1.55 -8.21 24.14
C SER A 44 0.36 -7.29 24.41
N GLU A 45 -0.04 -6.50 23.44
CA GLU A 45 -1.22 -5.63 23.52
C GLU A 45 -2.51 -6.44 23.72
N TYR A 46 -2.63 -7.56 23.01
CA TYR A 46 -3.76 -8.47 23.16
C TYR A 46 -3.83 -9.04 24.57
N GLU A 47 -2.71 -9.53 25.09
CA GLU A 47 -2.64 -10.10 26.44
C GLU A 47 -2.97 -9.05 27.52
N THR A 48 -2.51 -7.83 27.34
CA THR A 48 -2.81 -6.72 28.25
C THR A 48 -4.29 -6.41 28.28
N LYS A 49 -4.97 -6.50 27.13
CA LYS A 49 -6.38 -6.14 27.00
C LYS A 49 -7.33 -7.29 27.36
N PHE A 50 -6.99 -8.51 26.98
CA PHE A 50 -7.88 -9.69 27.10
C PHE A 50 -7.37 -10.80 28.01
N GLY A 51 -6.16 -10.66 28.56
CA GLY A 51 -5.51 -11.68 29.37
C GLY A 51 -4.75 -12.70 28.53
N PHE A 52 -4.32 -13.79 29.19
CA PHE A 52 -3.52 -14.84 28.57
C PHE A 52 -4.24 -15.49 27.39
N MET A 53 -3.58 -15.59 26.26
CA MET A 53 -4.10 -16.23 25.05
C MET A 53 -4.01 -17.76 25.16
N ARG A 54 -5.15 -18.43 25.05
CA ARG A 54 -5.21 -19.89 25.00
C ARG A 54 -5.03 -20.37 23.58
N ASP A 55 -4.67 -21.65 23.41
CA ASP A 55 -4.54 -22.27 22.08
C ASP A 55 -5.85 -22.19 21.28
N GLU A 56 -6.99 -22.25 21.97
CA GLU A 56 -8.33 -22.10 21.39
C GLU A 56 -8.55 -20.72 20.76
N ASP A 57 -7.95 -19.70 21.33
CA ASP A 57 -8.10 -18.31 20.91
C ASP A 57 -7.12 -17.94 19.78
N LYS A 58 -6.10 -18.77 19.55
CA LYS A 58 -5.03 -18.49 18.60
C LYS A 58 -5.55 -18.38 17.18
N ALA A 59 -6.48 -19.23 16.77
CA ALA A 59 -7.05 -19.20 15.42
C ALA A 59 -7.82 -17.88 15.17
N SER A 60 -8.63 -17.45 16.14
CA SER A 60 -9.35 -16.17 16.08
C SER A 60 -8.39 -14.99 16.09
N PHE A 61 -7.34 -15.07 16.89
CA PHE A 61 -6.30 -14.05 16.95
C PHE A 61 -5.56 -13.92 15.61
N ASP A 62 -5.17 -15.03 15.00
CA ASP A 62 -4.47 -15.04 13.71
C ASP A 62 -5.34 -14.44 12.61
N GLU A 63 -6.65 -14.73 12.63
CA GLU A 63 -7.61 -14.16 11.68
C GLU A 63 -7.76 -12.64 11.88
N MET A 64 -7.87 -12.19 13.12
CA MET A 64 -7.94 -10.78 13.45
C MET A 64 -6.64 -10.05 13.04
N LEU A 65 -5.49 -10.66 13.31
CA LEU A 65 -4.18 -10.14 12.93
C LEU A 65 -4.07 -9.98 11.41
N LEU A 66 -4.51 -10.99 10.67
CA LEU A 66 -4.53 -10.95 9.22
C LEU A 66 -5.37 -9.79 8.69
N THR A 67 -6.56 -9.61 9.27
CA THR A 67 -7.47 -8.52 8.91
C THR A 67 -6.80 -7.14 9.15
N GLU A 68 -6.13 -6.98 10.28
CA GLU A 68 -5.43 -5.72 10.61
C GLU A 68 -4.23 -5.47 9.68
N ILE A 69 -3.47 -6.50 9.36
CA ILE A 69 -2.33 -6.39 8.45
C ILE A 69 -2.80 -5.94 7.06
N VAL A 70 -3.85 -6.54 6.54
CA VAL A 70 -4.44 -6.17 5.24
C VAL A 70 -4.92 -4.73 5.27
N LYS A 71 -5.61 -4.35 6.33
CA LYS A 71 -6.13 -2.99 6.51
C LYS A 71 -5.01 -1.95 6.53
N GLN A 72 -3.94 -2.22 7.26
CA GLN A 72 -2.77 -1.34 7.32
C GLN A 72 -2.04 -1.25 5.98
N ALA A 73 -1.89 -2.38 5.28
CA ALA A 73 -1.26 -2.43 3.97
C ALA A 73 -2.04 -1.60 2.94
N LYS A 74 -3.37 -1.71 2.94
CA LYS A 74 -4.24 -0.89 2.08
C LYS A 74 -4.13 0.59 2.42
N ARG A 75 -4.06 0.94 3.70
CA ARG A 75 -3.89 2.32 4.15
C ARG A 75 -2.55 2.90 3.69
N THR A 76 -1.47 2.15 3.84
CA THR A 76 -0.14 2.54 3.38
C THR A 76 -0.12 2.75 1.87
N MET A 77 -0.76 1.87 1.10
CA MET A 77 -0.89 2.00 -0.34
C MET A 77 -1.67 3.27 -0.71
N LYS A 78 -2.79 3.50 -0.05
CA LYS A 78 -3.62 4.69 -0.28
C LYS A 78 -2.84 5.98 -0.01
N ASP A 79 -2.09 6.04 1.09
CA ASP A 79 -1.27 7.20 1.42
C ASP A 79 -0.18 7.44 0.38
N SER A 80 0.46 6.38 -0.10
CA SER A 80 1.49 6.45 -1.15
C SER A 80 0.90 6.99 -2.46
N VAL A 81 -0.24 6.48 -2.88
CA VAL A 81 -0.95 6.92 -4.10
C VAL A 81 -1.38 8.39 -3.95
N ASN A 82 -1.93 8.76 -2.81
CA ASN A 82 -2.37 10.13 -2.55
C ASN A 82 -1.21 11.13 -2.59
N ARG A 83 -0.04 10.76 -2.07
CA ARG A 83 1.17 11.61 -2.16
C ARG A 83 1.54 11.89 -3.60
N ILE A 84 1.55 10.87 -4.44
CA ILE A 84 1.88 11.01 -5.86
C ILE A 84 0.88 11.92 -6.55
N VAL A 85 -0.41 11.73 -6.29
CA VAL A 85 -1.47 12.57 -6.84
C VAL A 85 -1.29 14.03 -6.40
N GLN A 86 -0.96 14.27 -5.12
CA GLN A 86 -0.74 15.62 -4.62
C GLN A 86 0.47 16.29 -5.26
N VAL A 87 1.55 15.56 -5.46
CA VAL A 87 2.73 16.08 -6.14
C VAL A 87 2.40 16.48 -7.58
N ILE A 88 1.64 15.65 -8.29
CA ILE A 88 1.20 15.95 -9.66
C ILE A 88 0.34 17.21 -9.68
N LYS A 89 -0.64 17.31 -8.78
CA LYS A 89 -1.51 18.49 -8.65
C LYS A 89 -0.70 19.76 -8.40
N GLN A 90 0.26 19.68 -7.50
CA GLN A 90 1.08 20.82 -7.14
C GLN A 90 1.94 21.29 -8.32
N CYS A 91 2.49 20.38 -9.11
CA CYS A 91 3.23 20.73 -10.31
C CYS A 91 2.38 21.49 -11.32
N TYR A 92 1.09 21.13 -11.45
CA TYR A 92 0.15 21.87 -12.30
C TYR A 92 -0.17 23.26 -11.74
N LEU A 93 -0.47 23.33 -10.44
CA LEU A 93 -0.89 24.57 -9.80
C LEU A 93 0.22 25.63 -9.74
N GLU A 94 1.43 25.21 -9.50
CA GLU A 94 2.59 26.10 -9.38
C GLU A 94 3.25 26.40 -10.71
N ASP A 95 2.74 25.86 -11.80
CA ASP A 95 3.33 25.95 -13.13
C ASP A 95 4.83 25.59 -13.12
N ALA A 96 5.19 24.64 -12.26
CA ALA A 96 6.55 24.21 -12.08
C ALA A 96 7.00 23.29 -13.21
N ASN A 97 8.17 23.56 -13.76
CA ASN A 97 8.75 22.72 -14.81
C ASN A 97 9.63 21.64 -14.17
N THR A 98 9.01 20.86 -13.29
CA THR A 98 9.69 19.87 -12.44
C THR A 98 9.41 18.47 -12.95
N VAL A 99 10.46 17.64 -13.00
CA VAL A 99 10.31 16.21 -13.24
C VAL A 99 10.24 15.48 -11.92
N ILE A 100 9.42 14.43 -11.88
CA ILE A 100 9.29 13.55 -10.72
C ILE A 100 9.63 12.13 -11.11
N GLU A 101 10.19 11.38 -10.18
CA GLU A 101 10.51 9.97 -10.35
C GLU A 101 9.58 9.13 -9.48
N PHE A 102 8.89 8.18 -10.11
CA PHE A 102 8.19 7.16 -9.36
C PHE A 102 7.93 5.93 -10.24
N GLY A 103 7.86 4.76 -9.61
CA GLY A 103 7.59 3.51 -10.31
C GLY A 103 8.62 3.16 -11.39
N GLY A 104 9.86 3.63 -11.23
CA GLY A 104 10.92 3.42 -12.22
C GLY A 104 10.89 4.36 -13.41
N TYR A 105 9.98 5.33 -13.41
CA TYR A 105 9.84 6.31 -14.49
C TYR A 105 10.19 7.71 -14.02
N ILE A 106 10.81 8.49 -14.91
CA ILE A 106 11.00 9.92 -14.71
C ILE A 106 9.97 10.63 -15.60
N ILE A 107 9.06 11.37 -15.01
CA ILE A 107 7.97 12.00 -15.74
C ILE A 107 7.90 13.50 -15.47
N ASN A 108 7.43 14.23 -16.48
CA ASN A 108 6.99 15.61 -16.30
C ASN A 108 5.47 15.60 -16.17
N PRO A 109 4.92 15.94 -14.99
CA PRO A 109 3.48 15.88 -14.75
C PRO A 109 2.65 16.70 -15.73
N LYS A 110 3.21 17.78 -16.27
CA LYS A 110 2.50 18.64 -17.23
C LYS A 110 2.26 17.98 -18.59
N GLN A 111 2.87 16.83 -18.85
CA GLN A 111 2.65 16.08 -20.09
C GLN A 111 1.40 15.21 -20.02
N PHE A 112 0.79 15.09 -18.86
CA PHE A 112 -0.37 14.23 -18.62
C PHE A 112 -1.60 15.06 -18.27
N CYS A 113 -2.75 14.70 -18.87
CA CYS A 113 -4.02 15.40 -18.64
C CYS A 113 -4.95 14.66 -17.67
N ALA A 114 -4.69 13.41 -17.39
CA ALA A 114 -5.53 12.63 -16.49
C ALA A 114 -4.72 11.56 -15.76
N VAL A 115 -5.13 11.27 -14.53
CA VAL A 115 -4.61 10.18 -13.71
C VAL A 115 -5.78 9.30 -13.31
N GLU A 116 -5.71 8.02 -13.66
CA GLU A 116 -6.70 7.03 -13.27
C GLU A 116 -6.09 6.11 -12.23
N ILE A 117 -6.78 5.91 -11.12
CA ILE A 117 -6.34 5.02 -10.05
C ILE A 117 -7.20 3.76 -10.11
N GLY A 118 -6.55 2.62 -10.32
CA GLY A 118 -7.21 1.32 -10.36
C GLY A 118 -7.56 0.78 -8.98
N GLU A 119 -8.13 -0.39 -8.95
CA GLU A 119 -8.49 -1.08 -7.72
C GLU A 119 -7.25 -1.58 -6.99
N TYR A 120 -7.35 -1.61 -5.65
CA TYR A 120 -6.33 -2.23 -4.81
C TYR A 120 -6.54 -3.74 -4.81
N LYS A 121 -5.50 -4.46 -5.20
CA LYS A 121 -5.49 -5.93 -5.18
C LYS A 121 -4.63 -6.41 -4.03
N THR A 122 -5.16 -7.34 -3.26
CA THR A 122 -4.48 -7.90 -2.09
C THR A 122 -4.23 -9.38 -2.29
N ASN A 123 -2.99 -9.80 -2.13
CA ASN A 123 -2.56 -11.19 -2.09
C ASN A 123 -1.95 -11.50 -0.73
N ILE A 124 -2.41 -12.58 -0.12
CA ILE A 124 -1.91 -13.04 1.17
C ILE A 124 -1.58 -14.52 1.06
N SER A 125 -0.40 -14.88 1.52
CA SER A 125 0.01 -16.27 1.64
C SER A 125 0.43 -16.58 3.06
N LYS A 126 0.06 -17.77 3.52
CA LYS A 126 0.48 -18.33 4.80
C LYS A 126 1.46 -19.44 4.55
N GLU A 127 2.60 -19.37 5.22
CA GLU A 127 3.62 -20.43 5.18
C GLU A 127 3.86 -21.02 6.56
#